data_c3648602441143c16edf824382acef9c
#
_entry.id   c3648602441143c16edf824382acef9c
#
_cell.length_a   1.000
_cell.length_b   1.000
_cell.length_c   1.000
_cell.angle_alpha   90.00
_cell.angle_beta   90.00
_cell.angle_gamma   90.00
#
_symmetry.space_group_name_H-M   'P 1'
#
loop_
_entity.id
_entity.type
_entity.pdbx_description
1 polymer ?
#
loop_
_entity_poly.entity_id
_entity_poly.type
_entity_poly.pdbx_seq_one_letter_code
_entity_poly.pdbx_strand_id
1 'polypeptide(L)'
;MNEDLDTLKEIDAQKIKKALEYQVPIEVTTYTLPKSMEMYIHSVLSEFLSACHQNHMEQYLSFCLGELLTNAKKANTKRVYFKEKGLDINDEEQYAVGMETFKTDTLSDINHYLELQKKSGLYIKFLLQIRTDSSVRIEIRNNAKLTPTEKKRIQDKLDGVKQYKSIDEVLTSVMDQSEGAGLGIIIMILMLEKIGLSRENYQVMVSNGETVTRIFLPCDSSIQDGLNEIYKDYAKTINAFPILKDNYNQLQSILQNGCDKAKLVELFQKDAMLTFLLLSYANKGKSNQFKISAALDSISDDELKSLFPKESSRVVLVENAEYKEKLESAAKTAIFSYNIAKNLRDFSKAQKLKFDDEEFYVLGLLNNLGRLL
;
A
#
# COMPACT_ATOMS: atom_id res chain seq x y z
N MET A 1 8.09 26.14 -19.85
CA MET A 1 8.84 24.99 -19.39
C MET A 1 7.88 24.01 -18.74
N ASN A 2 6.98 23.46 -19.58
CA ASN A 2 5.85 22.58 -19.24
C ASN A 2 5.70 21.48 -20.30
N GLU A 3 6.83 20.83 -20.68
CA GLU A 3 6.82 19.84 -21.77
C GLU A 3 6.73 18.37 -21.31
N ASP A 4 6.74 18.08 -20.01
CA ASP A 4 6.80 16.68 -19.51
C ASP A 4 5.49 16.13 -18.93
N LEU A 5 4.39 16.87 -18.97
CA LEU A 5 3.09 16.43 -18.42
C LEU A 5 2.16 15.77 -19.44
N ASP A 6 2.40 15.94 -20.74
CA ASP A 6 1.45 15.54 -21.82
C ASP A 6 1.75 14.19 -22.48
N THR A 7 2.76 13.44 -22.03
CA THR A 7 3.05 12.11 -22.59
C THR A 7 3.21 11.04 -21.52
N LEU A 8 2.31 10.95 -20.55
CA LEU A 8 2.08 9.69 -19.87
C LEU A 8 1.55 8.71 -20.93
N LYS A 9 2.42 7.82 -21.40
CA LYS A 9 2.02 6.74 -22.31
C LYS A 9 0.87 6.01 -21.61
N GLU A 10 -0.31 5.98 -22.21
CA GLU A 10 -1.39 5.11 -21.76
C GLU A 10 -0.84 3.70 -21.61
N ILE A 11 -1.17 3.05 -20.50
CA ILE A 11 -0.77 1.67 -20.25
C ILE A 11 -1.49 0.82 -21.29
N ASP A 12 -0.71 0.17 -22.14
CA ASP A 12 -1.26 -0.72 -23.14
C ASP A 12 -1.52 -2.09 -22.51
N ALA A 13 -2.71 -2.28 -21.93
CA ALA A 13 -3.14 -3.53 -21.34
C ALA A 13 -3.02 -4.74 -22.30
N GLN A 14 -3.15 -4.50 -23.62
CA GLN A 14 -2.95 -5.55 -24.63
C GLN A 14 -1.49 -5.99 -24.71
N LYS A 15 -0.54 -5.05 -24.59
CA LYS A 15 0.89 -5.39 -24.54
C LYS A 15 1.24 -6.19 -23.30
N ILE A 16 0.65 -5.84 -22.15
CA ILE A 16 0.84 -6.61 -20.91
C ILE A 16 0.33 -8.03 -21.09
N LYS A 17 -0.90 -8.21 -21.60
CA LYS A 17 -1.45 -9.55 -21.85
C LYS A 17 -0.59 -10.38 -22.82
N LYS A 18 -0.11 -9.78 -23.91
CA LYS A 18 0.80 -10.46 -24.84
C LYS A 18 2.13 -10.81 -24.19
N ALA A 19 2.70 -9.91 -23.37
CA ALA A 19 3.94 -10.19 -22.65
C ALA A 19 3.80 -11.38 -21.69
N LEU A 20 2.64 -11.50 -21.02
CA LEU A 20 2.32 -12.66 -20.17
C LEU A 20 2.17 -13.94 -21.01
N GLU A 21 1.41 -13.89 -22.11
CA GLU A 21 1.16 -15.04 -22.99
C GLU A 21 2.47 -15.61 -23.58
N TYR A 22 3.35 -14.72 -24.07
CA TYR A 22 4.63 -15.12 -24.66
C TYR A 22 5.78 -15.19 -23.65
N GLN A 23 5.53 -14.95 -22.37
CA GLN A 23 6.52 -14.95 -21.28
C GLN A 23 7.73 -14.02 -21.54
N VAL A 24 7.51 -12.95 -22.32
CA VAL A 24 8.54 -11.95 -22.59
C VAL A 24 8.55 -10.86 -21.52
N PRO A 25 9.72 -10.28 -21.21
CA PRO A 25 9.79 -9.22 -20.22
C PRO A 25 9.13 -7.92 -20.71
N ILE A 26 8.45 -7.22 -19.79
CA ILE A 26 8.06 -5.82 -19.95
C ILE A 26 9.18 -4.99 -19.36
N GLU A 27 9.76 -4.09 -20.15
CA GLU A 27 10.85 -3.23 -19.70
C GLU A 27 10.49 -1.75 -19.83
N VAL A 28 10.80 -0.98 -18.79
CA VAL A 28 10.74 0.49 -18.78
C VAL A 28 12.11 1.02 -18.40
N THR A 29 12.73 1.80 -19.28
CA THR A 29 14.04 2.41 -19.03
C THR A 29 13.89 3.92 -18.92
N THR A 30 14.48 4.52 -17.90
CA THR A 30 14.52 5.96 -17.67
C THR A 30 15.92 6.42 -17.24
N TYR A 31 16.35 7.59 -17.71
CA TYR A 31 17.62 8.21 -17.29
C TYR A 31 17.46 9.12 -16.07
N THR A 32 16.24 9.55 -15.84
CA THR A 32 15.85 10.26 -14.62
C THR A 32 14.54 9.67 -14.14
N LEU A 33 14.25 9.78 -12.86
CA LEU A 33 13.01 9.28 -12.28
C LEU A 33 12.16 10.45 -11.78
N PRO A 34 11.51 11.22 -12.68
CA PRO A 34 10.52 12.20 -12.28
C PRO A 34 9.27 11.52 -11.71
N LYS A 35 8.45 12.26 -10.97
CA LYS A 35 7.25 11.70 -10.31
C LYS A 35 6.26 11.06 -11.30
N SER A 36 6.11 11.64 -12.49
CA SER A 36 5.28 11.08 -13.56
C SER A 36 5.75 9.69 -14.01
N MET A 37 7.06 9.50 -14.18
CA MET A 37 7.63 8.21 -14.57
C MET A 37 7.51 7.17 -13.43
N GLU A 38 7.70 7.59 -12.18
CA GLU A 38 7.48 6.74 -11.02
C GLU A 38 6.02 6.25 -10.98
N MET A 39 5.06 7.15 -11.15
CA MET A 39 3.63 6.81 -11.22
C MET A 39 3.33 5.85 -12.38
N TYR A 40 3.90 6.10 -13.56
CA TYR A 40 3.76 5.22 -14.72
C TYR A 40 4.27 3.80 -14.42
N ILE A 41 5.45 3.66 -13.79
CA ILE A 41 6.02 2.35 -13.41
C ILE A 41 5.10 1.63 -12.41
N HIS A 42 4.54 2.35 -11.41
CA HIS A 42 3.58 1.78 -10.48
C HIS A 42 2.30 1.31 -11.17
N SER A 43 1.80 2.08 -12.13
CA SER A 43 0.62 1.69 -12.89
C SER A 43 0.87 0.47 -13.77
N VAL A 44 2.08 0.32 -14.35
CA VAL A 44 2.48 -0.89 -15.08
C VAL A 44 2.50 -2.11 -14.16
N LEU A 45 3.00 -1.97 -12.92
CA LEU A 45 2.97 -3.04 -11.93
C LEU A 45 1.52 -3.44 -11.59
N SER A 46 0.66 -2.47 -11.31
CA SER A 46 -0.75 -2.69 -10.98
C SER A 46 -1.48 -3.47 -12.08
N GLU A 47 -1.38 -3.02 -13.33
CA GLU A 47 -2.02 -3.69 -14.48
C GLU A 47 -1.44 -5.09 -14.71
N PHE A 48 -0.13 -5.28 -14.52
CA PHE A 48 0.50 -6.60 -14.61
C PHE A 48 -0.01 -7.56 -13.53
N LEU A 49 -0.08 -7.11 -12.28
CA LEU A 49 -0.60 -7.92 -11.18
C LEU A 49 -2.08 -8.26 -11.38
N SER A 50 -2.86 -7.32 -11.91
CA SER A 50 -4.27 -7.54 -12.27
C SER A 50 -4.39 -8.64 -13.33
N ALA A 51 -3.57 -8.59 -14.37
CA ALA A 51 -3.56 -9.60 -15.44
C ALA A 51 -3.09 -10.99 -14.96
N CYS A 52 -2.30 -11.04 -13.86
CA CYS A 52 -1.88 -12.27 -13.19
C CYS A 52 -2.82 -12.72 -12.06
N HIS A 53 -3.95 -12.03 -11.83
CA HIS A 53 -4.85 -12.25 -10.70
C HIS A 53 -4.19 -12.12 -9.31
N GLN A 54 -3.17 -11.25 -9.20
CA GLN A 54 -2.38 -11.02 -7.97
C GLN A 54 -2.64 -9.64 -7.34
N ASN A 55 -3.83 -9.06 -7.54
CA ASN A 55 -4.20 -7.72 -7.05
C ASN A 55 -4.02 -7.57 -5.53
N HIS A 56 -4.20 -8.64 -4.78
CA HIS A 56 -4.04 -8.63 -3.32
C HIS A 56 -2.62 -8.32 -2.86
N MET A 57 -1.61 -8.48 -3.73
CA MET A 57 -0.21 -8.14 -3.43
C MET A 57 0.15 -6.70 -3.79
N GLU A 58 -0.72 -5.98 -4.52
CA GLU A 58 -0.40 -4.68 -5.13
C GLU A 58 0.10 -3.66 -4.10
N GLN A 59 -0.57 -3.51 -2.98
CA GLN A 59 -0.20 -2.53 -1.95
C GLN A 59 1.22 -2.77 -1.41
N TYR A 60 1.56 -4.02 -1.12
CA TYR A 60 2.86 -4.40 -0.58
C TYR A 60 3.97 -4.28 -1.61
N LEU A 61 3.70 -4.75 -2.83
CA LEU A 61 4.68 -4.71 -3.92
C LEU A 61 4.90 -3.29 -4.45
N SER A 62 3.87 -2.46 -4.43
CA SER A 62 3.98 -1.03 -4.76
C SER A 62 4.91 -0.31 -3.78
N PHE A 63 4.78 -0.59 -2.47
CA PHE A 63 5.73 -0.08 -1.48
C PHE A 63 7.16 -0.57 -1.75
N CYS A 64 7.33 -1.88 -1.95
CA CYS A 64 8.65 -2.46 -2.27
C CYS A 64 9.26 -1.83 -3.53
N LEU A 65 8.46 -1.67 -4.59
CA LEU A 65 8.88 -1.04 -5.84
C LEU A 65 9.35 0.40 -5.62
N GLY A 66 8.61 1.20 -4.84
CA GLY A 66 8.97 2.57 -4.47
C GLY A 66 10.34 2.64 -3.78
N GLU A 67 10.61 1.72 -2.83
CA GLU A 67 11.91 1.63 -2.15
C GLU A 67 13.03 1.23 -3.12
N LEU A 68 12.79 0.26 -4.01
CA LEU A 68 13.78 -0.17 -5.00
C LEU A 68 14.12 0.96 -5.98
N LEU A 69 13.13 1.68 -6.49
CA LEU A 69 13.30 2.83 -7.39
C LEU A 69 14.07 3.96 -6.69
N THR A 70 13.71 4.26 -5.44
CA THR A 70 14.38 5.27 -4.62
C THR A 70 15.85 4.90 -4.37
N ASN A 71 16.14 3.65 -4.08
CA ASN A 71 17.52 3.17 -3.85
C ASN A 71 18.34 3.26 -5.14
N ALA A 72 17.79 2.87 -6.31
CA ALA A 72 18.45 2.99 -7.59
C ALA A 72 18.72 4.46 -7.96
N LYS A 73 17.74 5.37 -7.74
CA LYS A 73 17.89 6.81 -7.94
C LYS A 73 19.01 7.38 -7.05
N LYS A 74 19.01 7.05 -5.75
CA LYS A 74 20.06 7.48 -4.81
C LYS A 74 21.43 6.97 -5.24
N ALA A 75 21.54 5.73 -5.69
CA ALA A 75 22.81 5.16 -6.18
C ALA A 75 23.35 5.94 -7.39
N ASN A 76 22.49 6.22 -8.38
CA ASN A 76 22.86 7.02 -9.55
C ASN A 76 23.28 8.46 -9.16
N THR A 77 22.50 9.11 -8.27
CA THR A 77 22.81 10.45 -7.78
C THR A 77 24.16 10.50 -7.07
N LYS A 78 24.47 9.51 -6.22
CA LYS A 78 25.79 9.44 -5.56
C LYS A 78 26.94 9.38 -6.56
N ARG A 79 26.81 8.61 -7.65
CA ARG A 79 27.90 8.51 -8.65
C ARG A 79 28.24 9.85 -9.27
N VAL A 80 27.27 10.65 -9.66
CA VAL A 80 27.51 11.98 -10.23
C VAL A 80 27.95 12.99 -9.18
N TYR A 81 27.40 12.92 -7.98
CA TYR A 81 27.76 13.77 -6.86
C TYR A 81 29.24 13.60 -6.46
N PHE A 82 29.67 12.37 -6.20
CA PHE A 82 31.05 12.09 -5.81
C PHE A 82 32.03 12.47 -6.92
N LYS A 83 31.69 12.20 -8.17
CA LYS A 83 32.49 12.61 -9.33
C LYS A 83 32.63 14.12 -9.41
N GLU A 84 31.55 14.88 -9.20
CA GLU A 84 31.57 16.34 -9.22
C GLU A 84 32.39 16.92 -8.10
N LYS A 85 32.31 16.34 -6.89
CA LYS A 85 33.10 16.75 -5.73
C LYS A 85 34.56 16.29 -5.80
N GLY A 86 34.95 15.50 -6.79
CA GLY A 86 36.29 14.94 -6.90
C GLY A 86 36.64 13.94 -5.81
N LEU A 87 35.64 13.29 -5.23
CA LEU A 87 35.76 12.28 -4.17
C LEU A 87 35.71 10.86 -4.73
N ASP A 88 36.56 9.96 -4.22
CA ASP A 88 36.45 8.54 -4.54
C ASP A 88 35.40 7.87 -3.67
N ILE A 89 34.30 7.42 -4.32
CA ILE A 89 33.20 6.74 -3.66
C ILE A 89 33.59 5.35 -3.07
N ASN A 90 34.72 4.79 -3.48
CA ASN A 90 35.21 3.49 -2.97
C ASN A 90 36.14 3.67 -1.76
N ASP A 91 36.65 4.86 -1.51
CA ASP A 91 37.43 5.20 -0.34
C ASP A 91 36.53 5.47 0.87
N GLU A 92 36.74 4.82 2.00
CA GLU A 92 35.85 4.92 3.17
C GLU A 92 35.83 6.32 3.80
N GLU A 93 36.98 7.01 3.87
CA GLU A 93 37.10 8.33 4.47
C GLU A 93 36.42 9.37 3.57
N GLN A 94 36.73 9.33 2.26
CA GLN A 94 36.10 10.22 1.28
C GLN A 94 34.61 9.94 1.14
N TYR A 95 34.18 8.68 1.26
CA TYR A 95 32.78 8.34 1.29
C TYR A 95 32.08 8.98 2.50
N ALA A 96 32.67 8.91 3.68
CA ALA A 96 32.10 9.53 4.88
C ALA A 96 31.97 11.05 4.71
N VAL A 97 33.04 11.72 4.27
CA VAL A 97 33.04 13.16 3.97
C VAL A 97 31.96 13.55 2.95
N GLY A 98 31.89 12.81 1.83
CA GLY A 98 30.88 13.09 0.79
C GLY A 98 29.46 12.91 1.27
N MET A 99 29.21 11.94 2.17
CA MET A 99 27.87 11.68 2.69
C MET A 99 27.36 12.70 3.71
N GLU A 100 28.25 13.47 4.36
CA GLU A 100 27.84 14.53 5.31
C GLU A 100 26.97 15.60 4.65
N THR A 101 27.33 16.03 3.45
CA THR A 101 26.61 17.08 2.72
C THR A 101 25.76 16.57 1.55
N PHE A 102 25.87 15.28 1.20
CA PHE A 102 25.18 14.67 0.06
C PHE A 102 23.68 15.01 -0.01
N LYS A 103 22.97 14.85 1.11
CA LYS A 103 21.52 15.10 1.15
C LYS A 103 21.19 16.56 0.95
N THR A 104 21.89 17.45 1.64
CA THR A 104 21.68 18.90 1.58
C THR A 104 22.00 19.44 0.19
N ASP A 105 23.17 19.10 -0.35
CA ASP A 105 23.63 19.58 -1.66
C ASP A 105 22.71 19.09 -2.79
N THR A 106 22.35 17.81 -2.77
CA THR A 106 21.52 17.22 -3.84
C THR A 106 20.07 17.67 -3.80
N LEU A 107 19.52 18.02 -2.63
CA LEU A 107 18.19 18.59 -2.51
C LEU A 107 18.15 20.07 -2.88
N SER A 108 19.23 20.83 -2.62
CA SER A 108 19.30 22.26 -2.97
C SER A 108 19.33 22.49 -4.48
N ASP A 109 19.89 21.56 -5.25
CA ASP A 109 19.96 21.66 -6.72
C ASP A 109 19.66 20.32 -7.42
N ILE A 110 18.46 19.82 -7.18
CA ILE A 110 18.04 18.52 -7.70
C ILE A 110 18.07 18.44 -9.24
N ASN A 111 17.73 19.53 -9.92
CA ASN A 111 17.70 19.58 -11.37
C ASN A 111 19.09 19.43 -11.98
N HIS A 112 20.11 20.07 -11.39
CA HIS A 112 21.50 19.92 -11.78
C HIS A 112 21.94 18.45 -11.72
N TYR A 113 21.67 17.76 -10.60
CA TYR A 113 22.06 16.36 -10.46
C TYR A 113 21.29 15.42 -11.38
N LEU A 114 20.04 15.71 -11.70
CA LEU A 114 19.27 14.95 -12.70
C LEU A 114 19.87 15.12 -14.11
N GLU A 115 20.27 16.33 -14.46
CA GLU A 115 20.97 16.57 -15.74
C GLU A 115 22.32 15.86 -15.81
N LEU A 116 23.11 15.90 -14.73
CA LEU A 116 24.38 15.18 -14.65
C LEU A 116 24.19 13.67 -14.82
N GLN A 117 23.16 13.09 -14.18
CA GLN A 117 22.81 11.67 -14.38
C GLN A 117 22.52 11.36 -15.84
N LYS A 118 21.68 12.18 -16.49
CA LYS A 118 21.35 12.04 -17.92
C LYS A 118 22.58 12.16 -18.81
N LYS A 119 23.41 13.18 -18.61
CA LYS A 119 24.67 13.39 -19.36
C LYS A 119 25.67 12.26 -19.13
N SER A 120 25.69 11.66 -17.96
CA SER A 120 26.54 10.50 -17.63
C SER A 120 25.99 9.16 -18.12
N GLY A 121 24.84 9.15 -18.78
CA GLY A 121 24.19 7.93 -19.28
C GLY A 121 23.75 6.98 -18.15
N LEU A 122 23.54 7.48 -16.92
CA LEU A 122 23.05 6.68 -15.82
C LEU A 122 21.54 6.43 -16.01
N TYR A 123 21.13 5.17 -15.93
CA TYR A 123 19.75 4.79 -16.12
C TYR A 123 19.21 3.94 -14.96
N ILE A 124 17.89 3.85 -14.91
CA ILE A 124 17.14 2.89 -14.11
C ILE A 124 16.27 2.12 -15.07
N LYS A 125 16.32 0.80 -15.00
CA LYS A 125 15.49 -0.11 -15.80
C LYS A 125 14.60 -0.91 -14.85
N PHE A 126 13.30 -0.81 -15.06
CA PHE A 126 12.28 -1.63 -14.43
C PHE A 126 11.91 -2.77 -15.37
N LEU A 127 11.83 -4.00 -14.84
CA LEU A 127 11.51 -5.19 -15.60
C LEU A 127 10.49 -6.04 -14.84
N LEU A 128 9.45 -6.46 -15.55
CA LEU A 128 8.46 -7.44 -15.11
C LEU A 128 8.43 -8.61 -16.09
N GLN A 129 8.42 -9.83 -15.58
CA GLN A 129 8.32 -11.02 -16.40
C GLN A 129 7.68 -12.17 -15.64
N ILE A 130 6.74 -12.87 -16.27
CA ILE A 130 6.35 -14.21 -15.84
C ILE A 130 7.36 -15.21 -16.42
N ARG A 131 7.86 -16.11 -15.60
CA ARG A 131 8.83 -17.11 -16.00
C ARG A 131 8.16 -18.43 -16.33
N THR A 132 8.91 -19.34 -16.95
CA THR A 132 8.45 -20.69 -17.32
C THR A 132 8.04 -21.56 -16.10
N ASP A 133 8.56 -21.24 -14.91
CA ASP A 133 8.17 -21.87 -13.64
C ASP A 133 6.94 -21.21 -13.00
N SER A 134 6.22 -20.39 -13.75
CA SER A 134 5.08 -19.58 -13.30
C SER A 134 5.40 -18.54 -12.23
N SER A 135 6.68 -18.33 -11.89
CA SER A 135 7.05 -17.24 -10.99
C SER A 135 7.06 -15.89 -11.73
N VAL A 136 6.70 -14.82 -11.01
CA VAL A 136 6.89 -13.44 -11.51
C VAL A 136 8.20 -12.91 -11.00
N ARG A 137 8.97 -12.31 -11.91
CA ARG A 137 10.19 -11.59 -11.62
C ARG A 137 9.92 -10.09 -11.72
N ILE A 138 10.09 -9.39 -10.61
CA ILE A 138 10.14 -7.93 -10.53
C ILE A 138 11.61 -7.54 -10.38
N GLU A 139 12.13 -6.69 -11.24
CA GLU A 139 13.56 -6.37 -11.24
C GLU A 139 13.79 -4.89 -11.48
N ILE A 140 14.64 -4.29 -10.67
CA ILE A 140 15.19 -2.96 -10.89
C ILE A 140 16.68 -3.10 -11.17
N ARG A 141 17.12 -2.52 -12.27
CA ARG A 141 18.53 -2.40 -12.63
C ARG A 141 18.94 -0.94 -12.70
N ASN A 142 20.14 -0.66 -12.28
CA ASN A 142 20.80 0.60 -12.57
C ASN A 142 22.27 0.36 -12.86
N ASN A 143 22.84 1.17 -13.77
CA ASN A 143 24.21 1.01 -14.21
C ASN A 143 25.25 1.69 -13.28
N ALA A 144 24.86 2.00 -12.04
CA ALA A 144 25.79 2.36 -10.98
C ALA A 144 26.24 1.07 -10.28
N LYS A 145 27.49 0.66 -10.53
CA LYS A 145 28.06 -0.53 -9.89
C LYS A 145 28.11 -0.39 -8.38
N LEU A 146 27.64 -1.39 -7.65
CA LEU A 146 27.61 -1.41 -6.20
C LEU A 146 29.04 -1.37 -5.62
N THR A 147 29.30 -0.46 -4.70
CA THR A 147 30.60 -0.38 -3.99
C THR A 147 30.68 -1.41 -2.87
N PRO A 148 31.90 -1.78 -2.41
CA PRO A 148 32.06 -2.68 -1.27
C PRO A 148 31.33 -2.18 -0.01
N THR A 149 31.43 -0.90 0.29
CA THR A 149 30.74 -0.25 1.42
C THR A 149 29.22 -0.32 1.31
N GLU A 150 28.66 -0.06 0.11
CA GLU A 150 27.22 -0.19 -0.13
C GLU A 150 26.76 -1.63 0.01
N LYS A 151 27.55 -2.59 -0.52
CA LYS A 151 27.25 -4.03 -0.40
C LYS A 151 27.20 -4.47 1.05
N LYS A 152 28.20 -4.08 1.86
CA LYS A 152 28.25 -4.37 3.29
C LYS A 152 27.02 -3.80 4.01
N ARG A 153 26.67 -2.53 3.77
CA ARG A 153 25.49 -1.89 4.37
C ARG A 153 24.18 -2.57 4.02
N ILE A 154 24.03 -3.05 2.78
CA ILE A 154 22.85 -3.83 2.39
C ILE A 154 22.80 -5.14 3.16
N GLN A 155 23.94 -5.86 3.26
CA GLN A 155 24.04 -7.11 3.98
C GLN A 155 23.72 -6.95 5.48
N ASP A 156 24.31 -5.92 6.12
CA ASP A 156 24.07 -5.62 7.54
C ASP A 156 22.57 -5.37 7.80
N LYS A 157 21.87 -4.68 6.88
CA LYS A 157 20.43 -4.47 7.00
C LYS A 157 19.61 -5.75 6.81
N LEU A 158 19.99 -6.58 5.85
CA LEU A 158 19.33 -7.86 5.63
C LEU A 158 19.51 -8.80 6.83
N ASP A 159 20.65 -8.74 7.49
CA ASP A 159 20.91 -9.51 8.70
C ASP A 159 20.17 -8.94 9.92
N GLY A 160 20.02 -7.60 9.94
CA GLY A 160 19.27 -6.88 10.97
C GLY A 160 17.76 -7.13 10.97
N VAL A 161 17.17 -7.59 9.86
CA VAL A 161 15.72 -7.90 9.78
C VAL A 161 15.29 -8.86 10.89
N LYS A 162 16.13 -9.85 11.23
CA LYS A 162 15.83 -10.87 12.25
C LYS A 162 15.62 -10.31 13.66
N GLN A 163 16.01 -9.06 13.90
CA GLN A 163 15.84 -8.38 15.18
C GLN A 163 14.42 -7.84 15.38
N TYR A 164 13.65 -7.73 14.31
CA TYR A 164 12.31 -7.14 14.32
C TYR A 164 11.26 -8.20 13.99
N LYS A 165 10.18 -8.20 14.76
CA LYS A 165 9.02 -9.09 14.55
C LYS A 165 7.90 -8.43 13.77
N SER A 166 7.90 -7.08 13.71
CA SER A 166 6.85 -6.32 13.04
C SER A 166 7.38 -5.00 12.50
N ILE A 167 6.63 -4.39 11.57
CA ILE A 167 6.91 -3.07 11.03
C ILE A 167 6.80 -2.00 12.14
N ASP A 168 5.87 -2.18 13.08
CA ASP A 168 5.66 -1.25 14.19
C ASP A 168 6.89 -1.18 15.12
N GLU A 169 7.53 -2.32 15.38
CA GLU A 169 8.81 -2.35 16.13
C GLU A 169 9.91 -1.57 15.40
N VAL A 170 10.00 -1.71 14.07
CA VAL A 170 10.96 -0.95 13.26
C VAL A 170 10.67 0.53 13.37
N LEU A 171 9.43 0.96 13.18
CA LEU A 171 9.04 2.37 13.25
C LEU A 171 9.29 2.96 14.62
N THR A 172 9.03 2.22 15.70
CA THR A 172 9.29 2.65 17.07
C THR A 172 10.79 2.83 17.32
N SER A 173 11.63 1.88 16.85
CA SER A 173 13.07 1.97 17.01
C SER A 173 13.71 3.15 16.30
N VAL A 174 13.03 3.70 15.26
CA VAL A 174 13.48 4.86 14.48
C VAL A 174 13.15 6.18 15.17
N MET A 175 12.03 6.23 15.88
CA MET A 175 11.66 7.44 16.63
C MET A 175 12.70 7.75 17.73
N ASP A 176 13.40 6.72 18.21
CA ASP A 176 14.46 6.85 19.22
C ASP A 176 15.85 7.14 18.63
N GLN A 177 16.03 6.96 17.31
CA GLN A 177 17.31 7.17 16.64
C GLN A 177 17.15 8.23 15.53
N SER A 178 17.88 9.34 15.64
CA SER A 178 17.81 10.50 14.73
C SER A 178 18.21 10.23 13.26
N GLU A 179 18.52 9.01 12.89
CA GLU A 179 18.90 8.60 11.53
C GLU A 179 17.91 7.60 10.92
N GLY A 180 16.80 8.10 10.36
CA GLY A 180 15.85 7.30 9.55
C GLY A 180 16.43 6.74 8.24
N ALA A 181 17.74 6.76 8.05
CA ALA A 181 18.40 6.36 6.81
C ALA A 181 18.67 4.84 6.79
N GLY A 182 17.81 4.12 6.09
CA GLY A 182 18.11 2.75 5.67
C GLY A 182 17.18 1.65 6.13
N LEU A 183 16.07 2.00 6.74
CA LEU A 183 15.05 1.04 7.18
C LEU A 183 14.16 0.54 6.04
N GLY A 184 14.17 1.22 4.89
CA GLY A 184 13.36 0.80 3.74
C GLY A 184 13.56 -0.65 3.34
N ILE A 185 14.80 -1.17 3.37
CA ILE A 185 15.08 -2.60 3.08
C ILE A 185 14.46 -3.49 4.17
N ILE A 186 14.58 -3.13 5.45
CA ILE A 186 14.03 -3.91 6.55
C ILE A 186 12.50 -3.96 6.45
N ILE A 187 11.87 -2.79 6.30
CA ILE A 187 10.41 -2.69 6.13
C ILE A 187 9.96 -3.46 4.88
N MET A 188 10.70 -3.37 3.78
CA MET A 188 10.40 -4.10 2.55
C MET A 188 10.41 -5.61 2.78
N ILE A 189 11.42 -6.16 3.46
CA ILE A 189 11.47 -7.61 3.77
C ILE A 189 10.28 -8.01 4.66
N LEU A 190 9.98 -7.23 5.70
CA LEU A 190 8.82 -7.49 6.56
C LEU A 190 7.48 -7.38 5.79
N MET A 191 7.40 -6.49 4.80
CA MET A 191 6.24 -6.41 3.89
C MET A 191 6.13 -7.65 3.01
N LEU A 192 7.25 -8.16 2.48
CA LEU A 192 7.27 -9.40 1.70
C LEU A 192 6.85 -10.60 2.57
N GLU A 193 7.32 -10.68 3.81
CA GLU A 193 6.91 -11.73 4.75
C GLU A 193 5.41 -11.71 5.06
N LYS A 194 4.79 -10.53 5.12
CA LYS A 194 3.32 -10.39 5.29
C LYS A 194 2.51 -11.01 4.16
N ILE A 195 3.05 -11.11 2.96
CA ILE A 195 2.39 -11.73 1.80
C ILE A 195 2.88 -13.18 1.56
N GLY A 196 3.48 -13.80 2.58
CA GLY A 196 3.91 -15.19 2.52
C GLY A 196 5.23 -15.42 1.78
N LEU A 197 5.98 -14.37 1.45
CA LEU A 197 7.30 -14.45 0.87
C LEU A 197 8.36 -14.50 1.97
N SER A 198 9.53 -14.98 1.62
CA SER A 198 10.68 -15.01 2.52
C SER A 198 11.78 -14.07 2.04
N ARG A 199 12.81 -13.89 2.85
CA ARG A 199 14.01 -13.12 2.48
C ARG A 199 14.66 -13.63 1.17
N GLU A 200 14.59 -14.94 0.91
CA GLU A 200 15.17 -15.57 -0.28
C GLU A 200 14.54 -15.07 -1.58
N ASN A 201 13.30 -14.59 -1.51
CA ASN A 201 12.60 -13.99 -2.65
C ASN A 201 13.17 -12.61 -3.04
N TYR A 202 14.00 -12.01 -2.18
CA TYR A 202 14.70 -10.75 -2.45
C TYR A 202 16.19 -10.99 -2.69
N GLN A 203 16.70 -10.47 -3.81
CA GLN A 203 18.11 -10.65 -4.20
C GLN A 203 18.70 -9.32 -4.67
N VAL A 204 19.95 -9.08 -4.26
CA VAL A 204 20.77 -7.96 -4.77
C VAL A 204 22.08 -8.55 -5.30
N MET A 205 22.42 -8.21 -6.54
CA MET A 205 23.63 -8.70 -7.19
C MET A 205 24.20 -7.66 -8.15
N VAL A 206 25.44 -7.90 -8.57
CA VAL A 206 26.06 -7.19 -9.68
C VAL A 206 26.12 -8.13 -10.88
N SER A 207 25.57 -7.71 -12.01
CA SER A 207 25.58 -8.46 -13.27
C SER A 207 25.86 -7.52 -14.43
N ASN A 208 26.86 -7.85 -15.25
CA ASN A 208 27.26 -7.06 -16.43
C ASN A 208 27.53 -5.57 -16.15
N GLY A 209 28.07 -5.25 -14.96
CA GLY A 209 28.34 -3.87 -14.55
C GLY A 209 27.15 -3.11 -13.98
N GLU A 210 25.97 -3.73 -13.96
CA GLU A 210 24.75 -3.19 -13.36
C GLU A 210 24.56 -3.69 -11.94
N THR A 211 23.99 -2.87 -11.06
CA THR A 211 23.36 -3.32 -9.83
C THR A 211 21.96 -3.80 -10.17
N VAL A 212 21.66 -5.03 -9.80
CA VAL A 212 20.38 -5.69 -10.07
C VAL A 212 19.72 -6.06 -8.75
N THR A 213 18.53 -5.55 -8.52
CA THR A 213 17.70 -5.92 -7.37
C THR A 213 16.45 -6.61 -7.86
N ARG A 214 16.14 -7.78 -7.29
CA ARG A 214 15.03 -8.64 -7.73
C ARG A 214 14.13 -9.04 -6.60
N ILE A 215 12.84 -9.18 -6.92
CA ILE A 215 11.85 -9.87 -6.11
C ILE A 215 11.25 -10.98 -6.99
N PHE A 216 11.19 -12.19 -6.45
CA PHE A 216 10.53 -13.33 -7.07
C PHE A 216 9.21 -13.62 -6.34
N LEU A 217 8.12 -13.66 -7.11
CA LEU A 217 6.80 -14.01 -6.61
C LEU A 217 6.42 -15.36 -7.22
N PRO A 218 6.16 -16.40 -6.42
CA PRO A 218 5.48 -17.56 -6.96
C PRO A 218 4.06 -17.16 -7.38
N CYS A 219 3.68 -17.48 -8.60
CA CYS A 219 2.33 -17.26 -9.15
C CYS A 219 1.51 -18.54 -9.12
N ASP A 220 1.76 -19.41 -8.18
CA ASP A 220 0.90 -20.59 -7.99
C ASP A 220 -0.30 -20.25 -7.08
N SER A 221 -1.33 -21.08 -7.19
CA SER A 221 -2.51 -20.97 -6.33
C SER A 221 -2.19 -21.16 -4.84
N SER A 222 -0.99 -21.68 -4.51
CA SER A 222 -0.63 -22.05 -3.14
C SER A 222 -0.51 -20.84 -2.21
N ILE A 223 -0.05 -19.67 -2.71
CA ILE A 223 -0.04 -18.42 -1.91
C ILE A 223 -1.47 -17.91 -1.72
N GLN A 224 -2.29 -17.94 -2.77
CA GLN A 224 -3.69 -17.53 -2.68
C GLN A 224 -4.47 -18.48 -1.78
N ASP A 225 -4.18 -19.77 -1.85
CA ASP A 225 -4.78 -20.79 -0.98
C ASP A 225 -4.30 -20.62 0.46
N GLY A 226 -3.01 -20.32 0.70
CA GLY A 226 -2.48 -20.02 2.02
C GLY A 226 -3.08 -18.76 2.64
N LEU A 227 -3.24 -17.68 1.86
CA LEU A 227 -3.94 -16.48 2.30
C LEU A 227 -5.43 -16.76 2.56
N ASN A 228 -6.09 -17.51 1.69
CA ASN A 228 -7.47 -17.92 1.88
C ASN A 228 -7.64 -18.80 3.14
N GLU A 229 -6.68 -19.66 3.48
CA GLU A 229 -6.69 -20.42 4.72
C GLU A 229 -6.50 -19.52 5.94
N ILE A 230 -5.57 -18.55 5.87
CA ILE A 230 -5.40 -17.53 6.90
C ILE A 230 -6.68 -16.74 7.09
N TYR A 231 -7.30 -16.26 6.01
CA TYR A 231 -8.60 -15.56 6.10
C TYR A 231 -9.72 -16.45 6.64
N LYS A 232 -9.75 -17.74 6.27
CA LYS A 232 -10.73 -18.71 6.82
C LYS A 232 -10.49 -18.96 8.31
N ASP A 233 -9.25 -19.01 8.75
CA ASP A 233 -8.91 -19.19 10.16
C ASP A 233 -9.19 -17.95 10.98
N TYR A 234 -8.89 -16.75 10.47
CA TYR A 234 -9.34 -15.49 11.06
C TYR A 234 -10.88 -15.43 11.11
N ALA A 235 -11.57 -15.78 10.02
CA ALA A 235 -13.02 -15.82 9.99
C ALA A 235 -13.63 -16.84 10.95
N LYS A 236 -12.96 -17.96 11.22
CA LYS A 236 -13.34 -18.95 12.26
C LYS A 236 -13.05 -18.44 13.68
N THR A 237 -12.00 -17.67 13.85
CA THR A 237 -11.60 -17.11 15.14
C THR A 237 -12.51 -15.95 15.54
N ILE A 238 -13.04 -15.20 14.57
CA ILE A 238 -14.06 -14.18 14.80
C ILE A 238 -15.42 -14.86 14.97
N ASN A 239 -15.60 -15.52 16.11
CA ASN A 239 -16.88 -16.18 16.45
C ASN A 239 -18.01 -15.19 16.69
N ALA A 240 -17.68 -13.92 17.02
CA ALA A 240 -18.65 -12.86 17.24
C ALA A 240 -18.04 -11.48 17.02
N PHE A 241 -18.85 -10.55 16.54
CA PHE A 241 -18.43 -9.16 16.31
C PHE A 241 -18.58 -8.32 17.58
N PRO A 242 -17.53 -7.61 18.01
CA PRO A 242 -17.62 -6.72 19.16
C PRO A 242 -18.47 -5.49 18.81
N ILE A 243 -19.50 -5.20 19.60
CA ILE A 243 -20.34 -4.01 19.46
C ILE A 243 -20.44 -3.34 20.83
N LEU A 244 -20.36 -2.00 20.86
CA LEU A 244 -20.55 -1.26 22.09
C LEU A 244 -21.96 -1.52 22.65
N LYS A 245 -22.06 -1.97 23.91
CA LYS A 245 -23.33 -2.35 24.54
C LYS A 245 -24.36 -1.24 24.47
N ASP A 246 -23.96 0.01 24.72
CA ASP A 246 -24.86 1.16 24.66
C ASP A 246 -25.45 1.36 23.26
N ASN A 247 -24.62 1.20 22.20
CA ASN A 247 -25.07 1.31 20.82
C ASN A 247 -26.03 0.17 20.45
N TYR A 248 -25.75 -1.04 20.94
CA TYR A 248 -26.65 -2.18 20.69
C TYR A 248 -27.99 -2.03 21.42
N ASN A 249 -27.99 -1.55 22.66
CA ASN A 249 -29.20 -1.26 23.41
C ASN A 249 -30.04 -0.15 22.74
N GLN A 250 -29.37 0.89 22.22
CA GLN A 250 -30.02 1.94 21.45
C GLN A 250 -30.63 1.37 20.16
N LEU A 251 -29.90 0.52 19.43
CA LEU A 251 -30.42 -0.19 18.25
C LEU A 251 -31.68 -0.99 18.58
N GLN A 252 -31.64 -1.81 19.64
CA GLN A 252 -32.80 -2.61 20.07
C GLN A 252 -34.00 -1.74 20.39
N SER A 253 -33.80 -0.61 21.07
CA SER A 253 -34.87 0.35 21.38
C SER A 253 -35.49 0.92 20.09
N ILE A 254 -34.69 1.31 19.11
CA ILE A 254 -35.20 1.84 17.82
C ILE A 254 -36.00 0.76 17.06
N LEU A 255 -35.48 -0.48 17.01
CA LEU A 255 -36.13 -1.60 16.31
C LEU A 255 -37.47 -1.99 16.93
N GLN A 256 -37.62 -1.87 18.25
CA GLN A 256 -38.88 -2.14 18.97
C GLN A 256 -39.90 -1.01 18.82
N ASN A 257 -39.46 0.22 18.66
CA ASN A 257 -40.30 1.42 18.61
C ASN A 257 -40.61 1.92 17.18
N GLY A 258 -40.61 1.03 16.18
CA GLY A 258 -41.10 1.33 14.83
C GLY A 258 -40.01 1.65 13.79
N CYS A 259 -38.76 1.21 14.04
CA CYS A 259 -37.66 1.25 13.06
C CYS A 259 -37.43 2.63 12.42
N ASP A 260 -37.36 3.69 13.26
CA ASP A 260 -37.11 5.05 12.78
C ASP A 260 -35.79 5.12 11.99
N LYS A 261 -35.89 5.21 10.67
CA LYS A 261 -34.75 5.15 9.74
C LYS A 261 -33.74 6.28 9.98
N ALA A 262 -34.21 7.50 10.36
CA ALA A 262 -33.30 8.61 10.61
C ALA A 262 -32.40 8.36 11.84
N LYS A 263 -32.99 7.80 12.90
CA LYS A 263 -32.26 7.40 14.10
C LYS A 263 -31.32 6.22 13.85
N LEU A 264 -31.74 5.28 12.99
CA LEU A 264 -30.88 4.18 12.57
C LEU A 264 -29.67 4.70 11.79
N VAL A 265 -29.85 5.58 10.81
CA VAL A 265 -28.72 6.19 10.08
C VAL A 265 -27.73 6.85 11.04
N GLU A 266 -28.24 7.67 11.99
CA GLU A 266 -27.40 8.34 12.97
C GLU A 266 -26.60 7.37 13.85
N LEU A 267 -27.24 6.26 14.26
CA LEU A 267 -26.58 5.24 15.06
C LEU A 267 -25.51 4.47 14.28
N PHE A 268 -25.84 4.04 13.06
CA PHE A 268 -24.90 3.31 12.19
C PHE A 268 -23.71 4.20 11.81
N GLN A 269 -23.88 5.48 11.59
CA GLN A 269 -22.77 6.41 11.37
C GLN A 269 -21.79 6.50 12.54
N LYS A 270 -22.21 6.22 13.76
CA LYS A 270 -21.35 6.26 14.96
C LYS A 270 -20.66 4.94 15.26
N ASP A 271 -21.11 3.83 14.66
CA ASP A 271 -20.60 2.48 14.96
C ASP A 271 -20.20 1.73 13.68
N ALA A 272 -18.88 1.64 13.47
CA ALA A 272 -18.32 0.98 12.31
C ALA A 272 -18.70 -0.49 12.20
N MET A 273 -18.86 -1.20 13.34
CA MET A 273 -19.19 -2.62 13.33
C MET A 273 -20.64 -2.85 12.96
N LEU A 274 -21.56 -2.05 13.51
CA LEU A 274 -22.97 -2.08 13.10
C LEU A 274 -23.11 -1.77 11.61
N THR A 275 -22.40 -0.75 11.12
CA THR A 275 -22.37 -0.39 9.67
C THR A 275 -21.84 -1.52 8.83
N PHE A 276 -20.76 -2.16 9.24
CA PHE A 276 -20.20 -3.33 8.53
C PHE A 276 -21.20 -4.47 8.42
N LEU A 277 -21.89 -4.82 9.52
CA LEU A 277 -22.89 -5.88 9.53
C LEU A 277 -24.09 -5.56 8.62
N LEU A 278 -24.59 -4.32 8.66
CA LEU A 278 -25.66 -3.83 7.82
C LEU A 278 -25.30 -3.96 6.32
N LEU A 279 -24.15 -3.41 5.92
CA LEU A 279 -23.69 -3.40 4.55
C LEU A 279 -23.36 -4.82 4.06
N SER A 280 -22.79 -5.66 4.91
CA SER A 280 -22.52 -7.06 4.61
C SER A 280 -23.80 -7.84 4.33
N TYR A 281 -24.89 -7.54 5.04
CA TYR A 281 -26.20 -8.16 4.78
C TYR A 281 -26.83 -7.63 3.50
N ALA A 282 -26.86 -6.30 3.31
CA ALA A 282 -27.45 -5.67 2.13
C ALA A 282 -26.78 -6.12 0.82
N ASN A 283 -25.49 -6.46 0.85
CA ASN A 283 -24.71 -6.86 -0.31
C ASN A 283 -24.70 -8.36 -0.59
N LYS A 284 -25.40 -9.21 0.18
CA LYS A 284 -25.48 -10.67 -0.07
C LYS A 284 -26.10 -11.04 -1.41
N GLY A 285 -26.81 -10.13 -2.07
CA GLY A 285 -27.60 -10.39 -3.27
C GLY A 285 -27.15 -9.70 -4.55
N LYS A 286 -25.92 -9.24 -4.72
CA LYS A 286 -25.39 -8.57 -5.94
C LYS A 286 -25.63 -7.06 -6.07
N SER A 287 -26.14 -6.34 -5.09
CA SER A 287 -26.17 -4.89 -5.10
C SER A 287 -24.95 -4.34 -4.38
N ASN A 288 -24.10 -3.58 -5.06
CA ASN A 288 -22.98 -2.86 -4.40
C ASN A 288 -23.54 -1.63 -3.67
N GLN A 289 -24.05 -1.82 -2.46
CA GLN A 289 -24.53 -0.73 -1.60
C GLN A 289 -23.40 -0.30 -0.68
N PHE A 290 -22.96 0.96 -0.85
CA PHE A 290 -21.92 1.57 0.00
C PHE A 290 -22.47 2.71 0.86
N LYS A 291 -23.80 2.93 0.85
CA LYS A 291 -24.48 3.96 1.65
C LYS A 291 -25.33 3.31 2.73
N ILE A 292 -25.23 3.86 3.94
CA ILE A 292 -26.06 3.40 5.07
C ILE A 292 -27.55 3.60 4.77
N SER A 293 -27.91 4.77 4.23
CA SER A 293 -29.28 5.12 3.86
C SER A 293 -29.84 4.13 2.85
N ALA A 294 -29.13 3.88 1.75
CA ALA A 294 -29.57 2.97 0.69
C ALA A 294 -29.63 1.50 1.17
N ALA A 295 -28.71 1.08 2.04
CA ALA A 295 -28.75 -0.25 2.64
C ALA A 295 -29.99 -0.44 3.53
N LEU A 296 -30.31 0.56 4.36
CA LEU A 296 -31.54 0.54 5.20
C LEU A 296 -32.81 0.59 4.37
N ASP A 297 -32.81 1.24 3.20
CA ASP A 297 -33.96 1.27 2.30
C ASP A 297 -34.17 -0.06 1.56
N SER A 298 -33.11 -0.86 1.39
CA SER A 298 -33.14 -2.15 0.71
C SER A 298 -33.54 -3.32 1.62
N ILE A 299 -33.62 -3.12 2.93
CA ILE A 299 -33.89 -4.15 3.94
C ILE A 299 -35.23 -3.84 4.63
N SER A 300 -36.08 -4.83 4.76
CA SER A 300 -37.34 -4.70 5.51
C SER A 300 -37.11 -4.63 7.02
N ASP A 301 -38.07 -4.07 7.75
CA ASP A 301 -38.00 -3.97 9.22
C ASP A 301 -37.85 -5.35 9.90
N ASP A 302 -38.50 -6.38 9.36
CA ASP A 302 -38.40 -7.75 9.88
C ASP A 302 -37.06 -8.39 9.61
N GLU A 303 -36.47 -8.17 8.44
CA GLU A 303 -35.10 -8.58 8.14
C GLU A 303 -34.09 -7.88 9.02
N LEU A 304 -34.27 -6.57 9.26
CA LEU A 304 -33.39 -5.78 10.12
C LEU A 304 -33.45 -6.29 11.59
N LYS A 305 -34.64 -6.61 12.10
CA LYS A 305 -34.83 -7.25 13.42
C LYS A 305 -34.17 -8.63 13.47
N SER A 306 -34.26 -9.39 12.38
CA SER A 306 -33.62 -10.71 12.27
C SER A 306 -32.09 -10.61 12.21
N LEU A 307 -31.56 -9.57 11.57
CA LEU A 307 -30.11 -9.31 11.50
C LEU A 307 -29.53 -8.97 12.87
N PHE A 308 -30.27 -8.21 13.68
CA PHE A 308 -29.89 -7.77 15.02
C PHE A 308 -30.87 -8.29 16.08
N PRO A 309 -30.89 -9.61 16.37
CA PRO A 309 -31.77 -10.16 17.38
C PRO A 309 -31.32 -9.71 18.79
N LYS A 310 -32.26 -9.70 19.76
CA LYS A 310 -31.97 -9.27 21.14
C LYS A 310 -30.83 -10.08 21.80
N GLU A 311 -30.74 -11.36 21.47
CA GLU A 311 -29.65 -12.24 21.86
C GLU A 311 -29.04 -12.84 20.58
N SER A 312 -27.75 -12.67 20.38
CA SER A 312 -27.03 -13.14 19.21
C SER A 312 -25.71 -13.78 19.61
N SER A 313 -25.47 -15.00 19.17
CA SER A 313 -24.14 -15.63 19.26
C SER A 313 -23.09 -15.00 18.36
N ARG A 314 -23.50 -14.13 17.44
CA ARG A 314 -22.62 -13.43 16.50
C ARG A 314 -22.15 -12.07 16.99
N VAL A 315 -22.60 -11.62 18.14
CA VAL A 315 -22.28 -10.31 18.72
C VAL A 315 -21.75 -10.49 20.13
N VAL A 316 -20.61 -9.89 20.40
CA VAL A 316 -20.10 -9.72 21.77
C VAL A 316 -20.31 -8.28 22.20
N LEU A 317 -21.06 -8.08 23.26
CA LEU A 317 -21.30 -6.74 23.80
C LEU A 317 -20.11 -6.30 24.64
N VAL A 318 -19.52 -5.16 24.25
CA VAL A 318 -18.32 -4.59 24.87
C VAL A 318 -18.71 -3.34 25.66
N GLU A 319 -18.17 -3.19 26.88
CA GLU A 319 -18.41 -2.04 27.76
C GLU A 319 -17.13 -1.26 28.11
N ASN A 320 -15.99 -1.52 27.45
CA ASN A 320 -14.74 -0.88 27.84
C ASN A 320 -14.53 0.48 27.17
N ALA A 321 -13.83 1.38 27.86
CA ALA A 321 -13.54 2.73 27.40
C ALA A 321 -12.62 2.75 26.17
N GLU A 322 -11.66 1.82 26.08
CA GLU A 322 -10.74 1.72 24.96
C GLU A 322 -11.47 1.42 23.65
N TYR A 323 -12.44 0.50 23.66
CA TYR A 323 -13.24 0.18 22.48
C TYR A 323 -14.09 1.38 22.04
N LYS A 324 -14.66 2.11 23.01
CA LYS A 324 -15.40 3.35 22.74
C LYS A 324 -14.52 4.40 22.08
N GLU A 325 -13.29 4.58 22.55
CA GLU A 325 -12.33 5.52 21.97
C GLU A 325 -11.94 5.12 20.52
N LYS A 326 -11.77 3.83 20.25
CA LYS A 326 -11.53 3.31 18.89
C LYS A 326 -12.70 3.62 17.95
N LEU A 327 -13.95 3.45 18.39
CA LEU A 327 -15.15 3.82 17.62
C LEU A 327 -15.23 5.32 17.36
N GLU A 328 -14.95 6.15 18.36
CA GLU A 328 -14.93 7.61 18.20
C GLU A 328 -13.83 8.04 17.20
N SER A 329 -12.67 7.37 17.22
CA SER A 329 -11.60 7.60 16.25
C SER A 329 -12.03 7.23 14.82
N ALA A 330 -12.74 6.11 14.66
CA ALA A 330 -13.30 5.72 13.36
C ALA A 330 -14.32 6.75 12.84
N ALA A 331 -15.22 7.23 13.71
CA ALA A 331 -16.18 8.27 13.36
C ALA A 331 -15.50 9.61 12.97
N LYS A 332 -14.42 10.01 13.65
CA LYS A 332 -13.62 11.19 13.28
C LYS A 332 -12.99 11.02 11.89
N THR A 333 -12.45 9.83 11.59
CA THR A 333 -11.91 9.51 10.25
C THR A 333 -12.98 9.57 9.17
N ALA A 334 -14.20 9.12 9.46
CA ALA A 334 -15.35 9.20 8.56
C ALA A 334 -15.73 10.66 8.25
N ILE A 335 -15.81 11.52 9.28
CA ILE A 335 -16.09 12.95 9.12
C ILE A 335 -15.00 13.63 8.28
N PHE A 336 -13.74 13.28 8.49
CA PHE A 336 -12.62 13.80 7.72
C PHE A 336 -12.73 13.40 6.25
N SER A 337 -13.00 12.11 5.96
CA SER A 337 -13.18 11.59 4.61
C SER A 337 -14.37 12.25 3.89
N TYR A 338 -15.49 12.44 4.59
CA TYR A 338 -16.64 13.18 4.10
C TYR A 338 -16.30 14.63 3.71
N ASN A 339 -15.57 15.35 4.56
CA ASN A 339 -15.18 16.73 4.30
C ASN A 339 -14.21 16.82 3.11
N ILE A 340 -13.30 15.86 2.94
CA ILE A 340 -12.44 15.78 1.75
C ILE A 340 -13.30 15.60 0.50
N ALA A 341 -14.23 14.65 0.48
CA ALA A 341 -15.10 14.41 -0.65
C ALA A 341 -15.95 15.65 -1.00
N LYS A 342 -16.50 16.32 0.01
CA LYS A 342 -17.26 17.55 -0.15
C LYS A 342 -16.43 18.67 -0.79
N ASN A 343 -15.18 18.86 -0.35
CA ASN A 343 -14.29 19.88 -0.91
C ASN A 343 -13.84 19.52 -2.33
N LEU A 344 -13.65 18.24 -2.64
CA LEU A 344 -13.29 17.76 -3.97
C LEU A 344 -14.46 17.81 -4.96
N ARG A 345 -15.70 17.87 -4.49
CA ARG A 345 -16.91 17.91 -5.34
C ARG A 345 -16.90 19.08 -6.31
N ASP A 346 -16.51 20.26 -5.84
CA ASP A 346 -16.46 21.45 -6.70
C ASP A 346 -15.37 21.33 -7.75
N PHE A 347 -14.24 20.74 -7.39
CA PHE A 347 -13.16 20.39 -8.33
C PHE A 347 -13.60 19.30 -9.31
N SER A 348 -14.34 18.28 -8.84
CA SER A 348 -14.84 17.17 -9.65
C SER A 348 -15.86 17.60 -10.71
N LYS A 349 -16.68 18.63 -10.41
CA LYS A 349 -17.62 19.21 -11.41
C LYS A 349 -16.89 19.76 -12.61
N ALA A 350 -15.73 20.38 -12.41
CA ALA A 350 -14.90 20.88 -13.50
C ALA A 350 -14.30 19.75 -14.35
N GLN A 351 -14.06 18.59 -13.76
CA GLN A 351 -13.46 17.41 -14.41
C GLN A 351 -14.46 16.28 -14.75
N LYS A 352 -15.76 16.51 -14.57
CA LYS A 352 -16.83 15.52 -14.78
C LYS A 352 -16.72 14.24 -13.93
N LEU A 353 -15.98 14.28 -12.83
CA LEU A 353 -15.90 13.18 -11.89
C LEU A 353 -17.12 13.20 -10.94
N LYS A 354 -17.61 12.02 -10.57
CA LYS A 354 -18.72 11.88 -9.62
C LYS A 354 -18.14 11.42 -8.28
N PHE A 355 -18.35 12.25 -7.23
CA PHE A 355 -18.05 11.90 -5.85
C PHE A 355 -19.33 11.83 -5.04
N ASP A 356 -19.49 10.79 -4.24
CA ASP A 356 -20.58 10.63 -3.30
C ASP A 356 -20.05 10.78 -1.87
N ASP A 357 -20.56 11.75 -1.15
CA ASP A 357 -20.08 12.11 0.18
C ASP A 357 -20.37 11.03 1.21
N GLU A 358 -21.53 10.37 1.10
CA GLU A 358 -21.94 9.31 2.03
C GLU A 358 -21.06 8.05 1.85
N GLU A 359 -20.70 7.71 0.62
CA GLU A 359 -19.78 6.61 0.34
C GLU A 359 -18.40 6.89 0.94
N PHE A 360 -17.88 8.11 0.81
CA PHE A 360 -16.61 8.49 1.42
C PHE A 360 -16.68 8.48 2.95
N TYR A 361 -17.83 8.85 3.52
CA TYR A 361 -18.06 8.72 4.97
C TYR A 361 -17.92 7.27 5.41
N VAL A 362 -18.60 6.36 4.75
CA VAL A 362 -18.58 4.92 5.04
C VAL A 362 -17.18 4.33 4.86
N LEU A 363 -16.48 4.69 3.79
CA LEU A 363 -15.09 4.26 3.57
C LEU A 363 -14.19 4.69 4.73
N GLY A 364 -14.31 5.95 5.18
CA GLY A 364 -13.55 6.47 6.32
C GLY A 364 -13.90 5.75 7.63
N LEU A 365 -15.19 5.44 7.84
CA LEU A 365 -15.67 4.74 9.04
C LEU A 365 -15.11 3.31 9.12
N LEU A 366 -15.07 2.59 7.99
CA LEU A 366 -14.63 1.20 7.91
C LEU A 366 -13.12 1.04 7.70
N ASN A 367 -12.38 2.11 7.44
CA ASN A 367 -10.94 2.08 7.14
C ASN A 367 -10.11 1.37 8.23
N ASN A 368 -10.51 1.47 9.49
CA ASN A 368 -9.81 0.86 10.62
C ASN A 368 -10.59 -0.30 11.26
N LEU A 369 -11.46 -0.97 10.50
CA LEU A 369 -12.31 -2.04 11.03
C LEU A 369 -11.49 -3.14 11.73
N GLY A 370 -10.33 -3.51 11.18
CA GLY A 370 -9.43 -4.50 11.78
C GLY A 370 -8.89 -4.12 13.18
N ARG A 371 -8.94 -2.84 13.56
CA ARG A 371 -8.57 -2.41 14.94
C ARG A 371 -9.68 -2.59 15.94
N LEU A 372 -10.90 -2.80 15.49
CA LEU A 372 -12.08 -3.05 16.31
C LEU A 372 -12.31 -4.56 16.56
N LEU A 373 -11.75 -5.40 15.70
CA LEU A 373 -11.72 -6.86 15.84
C LEU A 373 -10.57 -7.31 16.73
#